data_62dddedbb44bcc20ac63c6a00f1aee2e
#
_entry.id   62dddedbb44bcc20ac63c6a00f1aee2e
#
_cell.length_a   1.000
_cell.length_b   1.000
_cell.length_c   1.000
_cell.angle_alpha   90.00
_cell.angle_beta   90.00
_cell.angle_gamma   90.00
#
_symmetry.space_group_name_H-M   'P 1'
#
loop_
_entity.id
_entity.type
_entity.pdbx_description
1 polymer ?
#
loop_
_entity_poly.entity_id
_entity_poly.type
_entity_poly.pdbx_seq_one_letter_code
_entity_poly.pdbx_strand_id
1 'polypeptide(L)'
;MNERGIRRMAGYVLARLPEVGLGEVDDPRRGPRKWRLWQLLTAVVVGAMAGCGSLREVEQLTELLSPAMRSKLGLTRRQPDTTLRDVLCALSIDELRACLHRLVRAAWRRKALQPQGLPFGVLALDGKGTALPCWDDDFVQRHVPEVGQPFGLARTVTCTLVSAAGRPCLDAIPIPVKTNEMGHFKVAFDSVQATYGSLFRLVTYDAGALSEENARHVVQSGKDYLLALKGDQRTMFKLAEELLDPNEVAGETVDVLDNRTTVTRRLVLLTVQQQWSYGDGKGPTESVWQHARTFLRVESVLTKAGVQTRREARLFVSSLDAKALTSAQWLQVVRGHWGVESNHHTLDTAFAEDERPWIVADGNGMLVTLVLRRIAYTLLALFRSVSLRGEQKGEIRWADLMRWVSATVIAATEAHLLAIRPRAVVWD
;
A
#
# COMPACT_ATOMS: atom_id res chain seq x y z
N MET A 1 -26.58 4.62 8.15
CA MET A 1 -26.49 4.79 6.68
C MET A 1 -27.91 4.85 6.13
N ASN A 2 -28.20 5.76 5.21
CA ASN A 2 -29.54 5.89 4.59
C ASN A 2 -29.61 5.02 3.31
N GLU A 3 -30.81 4.88 2.74
CA GLU A 3 -31.07 4.08 1.51
C GLU A 3 -30.14 4.45 0.34
N ARG A 4 -29.84 5.73 0.14
CA ARG A 4 -28.93 6.20 -0.89
C ARG A 4 -27.50 5.68 -0.67
N GLY A 5 -27.07 5.61 0.57
CA GLY A 5 -25.77 5.05 0.95
C GLY A 5 -25.69 3.54 0.68
N ILE A 6 -26.72 2.78 1.06
CA ILE A 6 -26.82 1.34 0.77
C ILE A 6 -26.73 1.10 -0.73
N ARG A 7 -27.53 1.80 -1.53
CA ARG A 7 -27.55 1.67 -3.00
C ARG A 7 -26.19 1.97 -3.62
N ARG A 8 -25.52 3.05 -3.17
CA ARG A 8 -24.20 3.43 -3.68
C ARG A 8 -23.14 2.38 -3.36
N MET A 9 -23.10 1.89 -2.12
CA MET A 9 -22.14 0.88 -1.70
C MET A 9 -22.39 -0.45 -2.40
N ALA A 10 -23.64 -0.92 -2.45
CA ALA A 10 -24.01 -2.14 -3.17
C ALA A 10 -23.60 -2.05 -4.65
N GLY A 11 -23.96 -0.92 -5.33
CA GLY A 11 -23.57 -0.68 -6.70
C GLY A 11 -22.07 -0.67 -6.93
N TYR A 12 -21.31 -0.12 -5.99
CA TYR A 12 -19.84 -0.13 -6.06
C TYR A 12 -19.28 -1.55 -5.92
N VAL A 13 -19.67 -2.27 -4.88
CA VAL A 13 -19.21 -3.64 -4.62
C VAL A 13 -19.50 -4.54 -5.81
N LEU A 14 -20.74 -4.56 -6.28
CA LEU A 14 -21.18 -5.41 -7.39
C LEU A 14 -20.52 -5.03 -8.73
N ALA A 15 -20.13 -3.78 -8.92
CA ALA A 15 -19.46 -3.33 -10.14
C ALA A 15 -17.94 -3.53 -10.12
N ARG A 16 -17.29 -3.59 -8.94
CA ARG A 16 -15.83 -3.60 -8.81
C ARG A 16 -15.27 -4.95 -8.39
N LEU A 17 -16.02 -5.73 -7.63
CA LEU A 17 -15.55 -7.06 -7.21
C LEU A 17 -15.25 -7.99 -8.40
N PRO A 18 -16.03 -8.01 -9.49
CA PRO A 18 -15.70 -8.80 -10.68
C PRO A 18 -14.38 -8.39 -11.36
N GLU A 19 -13.96 -7.12 -11.22
CA GLU A 19 -12.70 -6.63 -11.79
C GLU A 19 -11.45 -7.25 -11.14
N VAL A 20 -11.61 -7.89 -9.98
CA VAL A 20 -10.56 -8.64 -9.29
C VAL A 20 -10.21 -9.93 -10.02
N GLY A 21 -11.17 -10.54 -10.74
CA GLY A 21 -10.95 -11.78 -11.49
C GLY A 21 -10.74 -12.99 -10.58
N LEU A 22 -11.50 -13.09 -9.47
CA LEU A 22 -11.38 -14.22 -8.53
C LEU A 22 -11.76 -15.58 -9.15
N GLY A 23 -12.49 -15.57 -10.27
CA GLY A 23 -12.83 -16.79 -11.03
C GLY A 23 -11.67 -17.36 -11.85
N GLU A 24 -10.61 -16.57 -12.06
CA GLU A 24 -9.44 -16.96 -12.85
C GLU A 24 -8.34 -17.65 -12.00
N VAL A 25 -8.56 -17.76 -10.67
CA VAL A 25 -7.64 -18.44 -9.75
C VAL A 25 -7.84 -19.94 -9.85
N ASP A 26 -6.75 -20.67 -10.01
CA ASP A 26 -6.79 -22.13 -10.08
C ASP A 26 -7.17 -22.75 -8.73
N ASP A 27 -8.10 -23.71 -8.77
CA ASP A 27 -8.58 -24.37 -7.55
C ASP A 27 -7.66 -25.52 -7.16
N PRO A 28 -6.86 -25.40 -6.08
CA PRO A 28 -5.90 -26.42 -5.69
C PRO A 28 -6.55 -27.70 -5.18
N ARG A 29 -7.85 -27.69 -4.90
CA ARG A 29 -8.56 -28.86 -4.34
C ARG A 29 -8.82 -29.93 -5.40
N ARG A 30 -8.66 -31.19 -5.05
CA ARG A 30 -9.01 -32.34 -5.86
C ARG A 30 -10.41 -32.87 -5.53
N GLY A 31 -11.10 -33.47 -6.48
CA GLY A 31 -12.39 -34.14 -6.28
C GLY A 31 -13.61 -33.23 -6.32
N PRO A 32 -14.80 -33.75 -5.95
CA PRO A 32 -16.05 -33.01 -6.01
C PRO A 32 -16.10 -31.88 -5.01
N ARG A 33 -16.58 -30.70 -5.46
CA ARG A 33 -16.52 -29.44 -4.70
C ARG A 33 -17.91 -28.93 -4.42
N LYS A 34 -18.25 -28.77 -3.12
CA LYS A 34 -19.52 -28.20 -2.69
C LYS A 34 -19.58 -26.70 -2.91
N TRP A 35 -18.44 -26.00 -2.78
CA TRP A 35 -18.28 -24.56 -3.00
C TRP A 35 -17.26 -24.33 -4.10
N ARG A 36 -17.59 -23.46 -5.07
CA ARG A 36 -16.63 -23.03 -6.08
C ARG A 36 -15.59 -22.11 -5.43
N LEU A 37 -14.34 -22.16 -5.91
CA LEU A 37 -13.24 -21.37 -5.35
C LEU A 37 -13.56 -19.87 -5.31
N TRP A 38 -14.03 -19.32 -6.44
CA TRP A 38 -14.36 -17.91 -6.51
C TRP A 38 -15.41 -17.46 -5.49
N GLN A 39 -16.33 -18.34 -5.08
CA GLN A 39 -17.30 -18.06 -4.02
C GLN A 39 -16.61 -17.89 -2.66
N LEU A 40 -15.69 -18.79 -2.33
CA LEU A 40 -14.90 -18.71 -1.11
C LEU A 40 -14.05 -17.44 -1.07
N LEU A 41 -13.36 -17.14 -2.16
CA LEU A 41 -12.55 -15.91 -2.27
C LEU A 41 -13.39 -14.64 -2.22
N THR A 42 -14.58 -14.64 -2.87
CA THR A 42 -15.54 -13.54 -2.76
C THR A 42 -15.97 -13.31 -1.31
N ALA A 43 -16.28 -14.39 -0.58
CA ALA A 43 -16.65 -14.28 0.83
C ALA A 43 -15.52 -13.66 1.67
N VAL A 44 -14.28 -14.10 1.44
CA VAL A 44 -13.09 -13.56 2.14
C VAL A 44 -12.88 -12.09 1.84
N VAL A 45 -12.92 -11.67 0.58
CA VAL A 45 -12.73 -10.25 0.21
C VAL A 45 -13.86 -9.38 0.76
N VAL A 46 -15.12 -9.82 0.64
CA VAL A 46 -16.28 -9.10 1.19
C VAL A 46 -16.21 -9.04 2.71
N GLY A 47 -15.80 -10.12 3.37
CA GLY A 47 -15.60 -10.17 4.83
C GLY A 47 -14.51 -9.18 5.27
N ALA A 48 -13.38 -9.14 4.57
CA ALA A 48 -12.33 -8.15 4.84
C ALA A 48 -12.82 -6.71 4.64
N MET A 49 -13.56 -6.45 3.56
CA MET A 49 -14.19 -5.14 3.33
C MET A 49 -15.22 -4.77 4.41
N ALA A 50 -15.92 -5.75 4.98
CA ALA A 50 -16.91 -5.56 6.03
C ALA A 50 -16.29 -5.44 7.44
N GLY A 51 -14.97 -5.61 7.57
CA GLY A 51 -14.26 -5.51 8.84
C GLY A 51 -14.32 -6.78 9.71
N CYS A 52 -14.54 -7.96 9.10
CA CYS A 52 -14.46 -9.23 9.83
C CYS A 52 -13.06 -9.43 10.40
N GLY A 53 -12.97 -9.78 11.69
CA GLY A 53 -11.72 -10.02 12.40
C GLY A 53 -11.23 -11.48 12.35
N SER A 54 -12.00 -12.40 11.75
CA SER A 54 -11.67 -13.82 11.65
C SER A 54 -12.42 -14.52 10.51
N LEU A 55 -11.94 -15.69 10.08
CA LEU A 55 -12.65 -16.52 9.10
C LEU A 55 -14.03 -16.98 9.63
N ARG A 56 -14.17 -17.17 10.94
CA ARG A 56 -15.46 -17.47 11.57
C ARG A 56 -16.46 -16.32 11.43
N GLU A 57 -15.98 -15.07 11.56
CA GLU A 57 -16.84 -13.91 11.30
C GLU A 57 -17.20 -13.78 9.82
N VAL A 58 -16.30 -14.16 8.90
CA VAL A 58 -16.62 -14.26 7.46
C VAL A 58 -17.71 -15.28 7.22
N GLU A 59 -17.62 -16.46 7.82
CA GLU A 59 -18.67 -17.49 7.77
C GLU A 59 -20.01 -16.93 8.25
N GLN A 60 -20.04 -16.29 9.43
CA GLN A 60 -21.25 -15.66 9.99
C GLN A 60 -21.81 -14.59 9.06
N LEU A 61 -20.95 -13.74 8.49
CA LEU A 61 -21.37 -12.73 7.52
C LEU A 61 -22.07 -13.37 6.31
N THR A 62 -21.54 -14.48 5.78
CA THR A 62 -22.15 -15.18 4.64
C THR A 62 -23.50 -15.79 4.97
N GLU A 63 -23.78 -16.10 6.25
CA GLU A 63 -25.08 -16.54 6.74
C GLU A 63 -26.08 -15.38 6.86
N LEU A 64 -25.61 -14.18 7.19
CA LEU A 64 -26.41 -12.98 7.38
C LEU A 64 -26.69 -12.18 6.11
N LEU A 65 -26.08 -12.53 4.97
CA LEU A 65 -26.31 -11.83 3.71
C LEU A 65 -27.79 -11.75 3.36
N SER A 66 -28.25 -10.57 2.92
CA SER A 66 -29.59 -10.43 2.38
C SER A 66 -29.80 -11.35 1.16
N PRO A 67 -31.04 -11.84 0.91
CA PRO A 67 -31.32 -12.68 -0.28
C PRO A 67 -30.85 -12.03 -1.58
N ALA A 68 -31.03 -10.72 -1.71
CA ALA A 68 -30.63 -9.96 -2.89
C ALA A 68 -29.10 -9.93 -3.07
N MET A 69 -28.34 -9.62 -2.01
CA MET A 69 -26.87 -9.62 -2.07
C MET A 69 -26.31 -11.04 -2.22
N ARG A 70 -26.90 -12.02 -1.54
CA ARG A 70 -26.53 -13.43 -1.66
C ARG A 70 -26.61 -13.89 -3.12
N SER A 71 -27.72 -13.61 -3.80
CA SER A 71 -27.91 -13.92 -5.22
C SER A 71 -26.87 -13.21 -6.10
N LYS A 72 -26.70 -11.89 -5.93
CA LYS A 72 -25.78 -11.08 -6.77
C LYS A 72 -24.30 -11.39 -6.55
N LEU A 73 -23.90 -11.76 -5.33
CA LEU A 73 -22.54 -12.19 -5.02
C LEU A 73 -22.30 -13.67 -5.33
N GLY A 74 -23.34 -14.44 -5.73
CA GLY A 74 -23.25 -15.87 -5.97
C GLY A 74 -22.98 -16.70 -4.70
N LEU A 75 -23.15 -16.12 -3.51
CA LEU A 75 -22.89 -16.77 -2.22
C LEU A 75 -24.18 -17.45 -1.71
N THR A 76 -24.64 -18.46 -2.44
CA THR A 76 -25.94 -19.12 -2.19
C THR A 76 -26.02 -19.89 -0.86
N ARG A 77 -24.88 -20.19 -0.23
CA ARG A 77 -24.77 -20.96 1.00
C ARG A 77 -23.77 -20.32 1.95
N ARG A 78 -23.91 -20.62 3.25
CA ARG A 78 -22.88 -20.33 4.25
C ARG A 78 -21.54 -20.93 3.83
N GLN A 79 -20.46 -20.18 3.98
CA GLN A 79 -19.09 -20.59 3.63
C GLN A 79 -18.34 -20.96 4.90
N PRO A 80 -18.11 -22.27 5.20
CA PRO A 80 -17.52 -22.69 6.47
C PRO A 80 -16.08 -22.19 6.65
N ASP A 81 -15.74 -21.73 7.85
CA ASP A 81 -14.41 -21.18 8.20
C ASP A 81 -13.29 -22.21 8.00
N THR A 82 -13.55 -23.50 8.29
CA THR A 82 -12.59 -24.58 8.05
C THR A 82 -12.29 -24.74 6.57
N THR A 83 -13.33 -24.73 5.71
CA THR A 83 -13.14 -24.80 4.24
C THR A 83 -12.40 -23.56 3.72
N LEU A 84 -12.71 -22.38 4.26
CA LEU A 84 -11.98 -21.15 3.91
C LEU A 84 -10.51 -21.28 4.27
N ARG A 85 -10.19 -21.75 5.49
CA ARG A 85 -8.81 -21.94 5.96
C ARG A 85 -8.05 -22.92 5.09
N ASP A 86 -8.60 -24.11 4.87
CA ASP A 86 -7.94 -25.17 4.08
C ASP A 86 -7.60 -24.68 2.67
N VAL A 87 -8.54 -23.95 2.06
CA VAL A 87 -8.31 -23.40 0.71
C VAL A 87 -7.24 -22.32 0.72
N LEU A 88 -7.30 -21.36 1.66
CA LEU A 88 -6.34 -20.26 1.73
C LEU A 88 -4.91 -20.75 1.97
N CYS A 89 -4.71 -21.82 2.75
CA CYS A 89 -3.40 -22.42 2.96
C CYS A 89 -2.84 -23.11 1.69
N ALA A 90 -3.70 -23.54 0.76
CA ALA A 90 -3.30 -24.25 -0.45
C ALA A 90 -3.16 -23.36 -1.70
N LEU A 91 -3.57 -22.09 -1.64
CA LEU A 91 -3.55 -21.19 -2.80
C LEU A 91 -2.15 -20.67 -3.13
N SER A 92 -1.94 -20.36 -4.40
CA SER A 92 -0.76 -19.64 -4.87
C SER A 92 -0.86 -18.16 -4.53
N ILE A 93 0.17 -17.62 -3.87
CA ILE A 93 0.29 -16.19 -3.58
C ILE A 93 0.33 -15.38 -4.88
N ASP A 94 1.04 -15.87 -5.90
CA ASP A 94 1.23 -15.16 -7.17
C ASP A 94 -0.08 -15.04 -7.95
N GLU A 95 -0.96 -16.03 -7.89
CA GLU A 95 -2.28 -15.94 -8.52
C GLU A 95 -3.14 -14.86 -7.84
N LEU A 96 -3.06 -14.73 -6.52
CA LEU A 96 -3.78 -13.66 -5.82
C LEU A 96 -3.16 -12.29 -6.04
N ARG A 97 -1.84 -12.19 -6.17
CA ARG A 97 -1.18 -10.96 -6.63
C ARG A 97 -1.67 -10.60 -8.04
N ALA A 98 -1.82 -11.58 -8.93
CA ALA A 98 -2.41 -11.35 -10.26
C ALA A 98 -3.85 -10.79 -10.16
N CYS A 99 -4.66 -11.24 -9.19
CA CYS A 99 -5.98 -10.66 -8.90
C CYS A 99 -5.89 -9.18 -8.50
N LEU A 100 -4.96 -8.84 -7.59
CA LEU A 100 -4.70 -7.44 -7.22
C LEU A 100 -4.29 -6.61 -8.45
N HIS A 101 -3.43 -7.17 -9.30
CA HIS A 101 -3.00 -6.52 -10.55
C HIS A 101 -4.17 -6.28 -11.51
N ARG A 102 -5.12 -7.21 -11.65
CA ARG A 102 -6.33 -7.01 -12.48
C ARG A 102 -7.17 -5.84 -11.97
N LEU A 103 -7.42 -5.79 -10.66
CA LEU A 103 -8.15 -4.70 -10.01
C LEU A 103 -7.49 -3.34 -10.27
N VAL A 104 -6.18 -3.24 -10.06
CA VAL A 104 -5.41 -2.01 -10.27
C VAL A 104 -5.44 -1.60 -11.74
N ARG A 105 -5.22 -2.52 -12.68
CA ARG A 105 -5.31 -2.24 -14.13
C ARG A 105 -6.72 -1.78 -14.54
N ALA A 106 -7.77 -2.37 -13.95
CA ALA A 106 -9.13 -1.93 -14.19
C ALA A 106 -9.37 -0.51 -13.66
N ALA A 107 -8.86 -0.18 -12.47
CA ALA A 107 -8.89 1.17 -11.92
C ALA A 107 -8.13 2.18 -12.80
N TRP A 108 -6.97 1.79 -13.31
CA TRP A 108 -6.17 2.62 -14.21
C TRP A 108 -6.90 2.92 -15.52
N ARG A 109 -7.45 1.90 -16.18
CA ARG A 109 -8.27 2.10 -17.40
C ARG A 109 -9.45 3.07 -17.17
N ARG A 110 -10.00 3.11 -15.97
CA ARG A 110 -11.06 4.08 -15.59
C ARG A 110 -10.52 5.47 -15.18
N LYS A 111 -9.22 5.72 -15.31
CA LYS A 111 -8.57 6.97 -14.89
C LYS A 111 -8.74 7.28 -13.38
N ALA A 112 -8.96 6.26 -12.56
CA ALA A 112 -9.11 6.40 -11.11
C ALA A 112 -7.76 6.57 -10.38
N LEU A 113 -6.64 6.41 -11.08
CA LEU A 113 -5.28 6.44 -10.53
C LEU A 113 -4.48 7.67 -10.99
N GLN A 114 -5.15 8.72 -11.44
CA GLN A 114 -4.47 9.95 -11.89
C GLN A 114 -3.72 10.60 -10.72
N PRO A 115 -2.48 11.06 -10.97
CA PRO A 115 -1.72 11.81 -9.97
C PRO A 115 -2.49 13.05 -9.52
N GLN A 116 -2.44 13.33 -8.23
CA GLN A 116 -3.07 14.51 -7.63
C GLN A 116 -1.99 15.57 -7.37
N GLY A 117 -2.08 16.72 -8.04
CA GLY A 117 -1.14 17.83 -7.87
C GLY A 117 0.28 17.61 -8.40
N LEU A 118 0.58 16.44 -8.96
CA LEU A 118 1.89 16.06 -9.51
C LEU A 118 1.79 15.83 -11.02
N PRO A 119 2.87 16.09 -11.79
CA PRO A 119 2.88 15.90 -13.24
C PRO A 119 2.99 14.42 -13.65
N PHE A 120 3.32 13.53 -12.72
CA PHE A 120 3.52 12.10 -12.96
C PHE A 120 3.20 11.26 -11.72
N GLY A 121 3.09 9.95 -11.93
CA GLY A 121 2.89 9.00 -10.85
C GLY A 121 4.13 8.83 -9.97
N VAL A 122 3.90 8.65 -8.68
CA VAL A 122 4.93 8.36 -7.66
C VAL A 122 4.59 7.04 -6.98
N LEU A 123 5.52 6.11 -7.06
CA LEU A 123 5.47 4.80 -6.41
C LEU A 123 6.29 4.87 -5.11
N ALA A 124 5.70 4.48 -4.00
CA ALA A 124 6.44 4.22 -2.77
C ALA A 124 6.53 2.71 -2.53
N LEU A 125 7.72 2.25 -2.21
CA LEU A 125 7.97 0.89 -1.71
C LEU A 125 8.32 0.99 -0.23
N ASP A 126 7.84 0.03 0.55
CA ASP A 126 8.16 -0.07 1.97
C ASP A 126 8.04 -1.51 2.46
N GLY A 127 8.90 -1.91 3.38
CA GLY A 127 8.87 -3.21 4.02
C GLY A 127 7.81 -3.28 5.11
N LYS A 128 7.10 -4.40 5.18
CA LYS A 128 6.22 -4.72 6.31
C LYS A 128 6.54 -6.11 6.83
N GLY A 129 6.78 -6.21 8.15
CA GLY A 129 6.94 -7.47 8.87
C GLY A 129 5.69 -7.81 9.67
N THR A 130 5.23 -9.06 9.61
CA THR A 130 4.12 -9.58 10.41
C THR A 130 4.59 -10.78 11.23
N ALA A 131 4.37 -10.75 12.54
CA ALA A 131 4.79 -11.79 13.46
C ALA A 131 3.80 -12.98 13.44
N LEU A 132 4.35 -14.20 13.49
CA LEU A 132 3.63 -15.47 13.50
C LEU A 132 4.19 -16.41 14.57
N PRO A 133 3.38 -17.33 15.12
CA PRO A 133 3.89 -18.36 16.02
C PRO A 133 4.63 -19.51 15.32
N CYS A 134 4.59 -19.59 13.97
CA CYS A 134 5.30 -20.60 13.16
C CYS A 134 6.41 -19.96 12.32
N TRP A 135 7.40 -20.76 11.90
CA TRP A 135 8.52 -20.33 11.05
C TRP A 135 9.05 -21.42 10.11
N ASP A 136 8.27 -22.43 9.82
CA ASP A 136 8.63 -23.55 8.95
C ASP A 136 8.16 -23.32 7.52
N ASP A 137 8.47 -22.14 6.97
CA ASP A 137 8.05 -21.71 5.63
C ASP A 137 9.17 -20.94 4.94
N ASP A 138 9.24 -20.99 3.60
CA ASP A 138 10.25 -20.30 2.79
C ASP A 138 10.18 -18.75 2.91
N PHE A 139 9.08 -18.21 3.42
CA PHE A 139 8.84 -16.78 3.58
C PHE A 139 8.70 -16.33 5.04
N VAL A 140 8.82 -17.26 6.01
CA VAL A 140 8.70 -16.94 7.44
C VAL A 140 10.01 -17.21 8.15
N GLN A 141 10.78 -16.14 8.38
CA GLN A 141 12.06 -16.23 9.05
C GLN A 141 11.87 -16.35 10.56
N ARG A 142 12.59 -17.31 11.19
CA ARG A 142 12.68 -17.36 12.64
C ARG A 142 13.37 -16.11 13.17
N HIS A 143 12.72 -15.40 14.07
CA HIS A 143 13.26 -14.24 14.78
C HIS A 143 13.40 -14.57 16.27
N VAL A 144 14.56 -14.24 16.84
CA VAL A 144 14.85 -14.41 18.27
C VAL A 144 15.06 -13.02 18.86
N PRO A 145 14.07 -12.46 19.57
CA PRO A 145 14.22 -11.15 20.20
C PRO A 145 15.19 -11.24 21.39
N GLU A 146 15.75 -10.11 21.81
CA GLU A 146 16.58 -10.03 23.02
C GLU A 146 15.80 -10.43 24.28
N VAL A 147 14.51 -10.10 24.32
CA VAL A 147 13.59 -10.43 25.41
C VAL A 147 12.31 -11.02 24.83
N GLY A 148 11.90 -12.19 25.32
CA GLY A 148 10.67 -12.87 24.89
C GLY A 148 10.93 -14.22 24.22
N GLN A 149 9.86 -14.81 23.66
CA GLN A 149 9.93 -16.10 22.96
C GLN A 149 10.23 -15.90 21.47
N PRO A 150 10.93 -16.84 20.82
CA PRO A 150 11.09 -16.84 19.38
C PRO A 150 9.74 -16.83 18.65
N PHE A 151 9.68 -16.13 17.52
CA PHE A 151 8.52 -16.10 16.63
C PHE A 151 8.96 -16.11 15.16
N GLY A 152 8.03 -16.45 14.29
CA GLY A 152 8.21 -16.30 12.86
C GLY A 152 7.97 -14.86 12.41
N LEU A 153 8.74 -14.36 11.48
CA LEU A 153 8.57 -13.04 10.88
C LEU A 153 8.42 -13.19 9.37
N ALA A 154 7.21 -13.02 8.87
CA ALA A 154 6.95 -12.88 7.45
C ALA A 154 7.14 -11.43 7.03
N ARG A 155 7.86 -11.21 5.91
CA ARG A 155 8.10 -9.88 5.38
C ARG A 155 7.58 -9.75 3.97
N THR A 156 7.04 -8.57 3.66
CA THR A 156 6.60 -8.21 2.30
C THR A 156 7.11 -6.83 1.94
N VAL A 157 7.40 -6.60 0.65
CA VAL A 157 7.53 -5.26 0.10
C VAL A 157 6.16 -4.83 -0.39
N THR A 158 5.60 -3.80 0.22
CA THR A 158 4.34 -3.17 -0.19
C THR A 158 4.63 -2.07 -1.20
N CYS A 159 3.98 -2.13 -2.35
CA CYS A 159 4.09 -1.15 -3.43
C CYS A 159 2.82 -0.30 -3.48
N THR A 160 2.93 0.99 -3.21
CA THR A 160 1.78 1.92 -3.12
C THR A 160 1.92 3.06 -4.10
N LEU A 161 0.87 3.36 -4.87
CA LEU A 161 0.81 4.54 -5.73
C LEU A 161 0.42 5.77 -4.90
N VAL A 162 1.40 6.40 -4.28
CA VAL A 162 1.18 7.49 -3.30
C VAL A 162 0.73 8.81 -3.94
N SER A 163 0.93 8.97 -5.24
CA SER A 163 0.43 10.12 -6.01
C SER A 163 -1.07 10.08 -6.30
N ALA A 164 -1.71 8.91 -6.24
CA ALA A 164 -3.14 8.77 -6.49
C ALA A 164 -3.97 9.08 -5.23
N ALA A 165 -5.17 9.64 -5.42
CA ALA A 165 -6.06 10.04 -4.32
C ALA A 165 -6.35 8.94 -3.30
N GLY A 166 -6.50 7.69 -3.76
CA GLY A 166 -6.80 6.54 -2.90
C GLY A 166 -5.56 5.85 -2.34
N ARG A 167 -4.37 6.22 -2.80
CA ARG A 167 -3.12 5.52 -2.47
C ARG A 167 -3.26 3.99 -2.53
N PRO A 168 -3.72 3.44 -3.66
CA PRO A 168 -3.97 2.00 -3.77
C PRO A 168 -2.69 1.21 -3.62
N CYS A 169 -2.78 0.03 -3.01
CA CYS A 169 -1.73 -0.97 -3.06
C CYS A 169 -1.66 -1.53 -4.49
N LEU A 170 -0.50 -1.43 -5.12
CA LEU A 170 -0.25 -2.00 -6.46
C LEU A 170 0.16 -3.46 -6.38
N ASP A 171 0.96 -3.78 -5.37
CA ASP A 171 1.47 -5.12 -5.12
C ASP A 171 1.92 -5.29 -3.67
N ALA A 172 1.97 -6.54 -3.20
CA ALA A 172 2.58 -6.95 -1.93
C ALA A 172 3.41 -8.20 -2.18
N ILE A 173 4.72 -8.04 -2.22
CA ILE A 173 5.67 -9.05 -2.68
C ILE A 173 6.33 -9.70 -1.48
N PRO A 174 6.14 -11.00 -1.24
CA PRO A 174 6.80 -11.71 -0.14
C PRO A 174 8.33 -11.68 -0.28
N ILE A 175 9.01 -11.48 0.84
CA ILE A 175 10.48 -11.52 0.90
C ILE A 175 10.89 -12.91 1.37
N PRO A 176 11.62 -13.70 0.55
CA PRO A 176 12.12 -15.01 0.96
C PRO A 176 13.06 -14.94 2.17
N VAL A 177 13.07 -15.98 2.99
CA VAL A 177 13.91 -16.08 4.20
C VAL A 177 15.39 -15.83 3.93
N LYS A 178 15.88 -16.19 2.72
CA LYS A 178 17.30 -16.09 2.32
C LYS A 178 17.74 -14.66 2.00
N THR A 179 16.85 -13.67 1.99
CA THR A 179 17.16 -12.28 1.66
C THR A 179 16.50 -11.30 2.64
N ASN A 180 16.83 -10.04 2.51
CA ASN A 180 16.24 -8.93 3.28
C ASN A 180 15.63 -7.89 2.33
N GLU A 181 15.06 -6.84 2.86
CA GLU A 181 14.42 -5.78 2.09
C GLU A 181 15.36 -5.14 1.06
N MET A 182 16.61 -4.85 1.44
CA MET A 182 17.61 -4.26 0.54
C MET A 182 17.94 -5.21 -0.62
N GLY A 183 18.21 -6.48 -0.32
CA GLY A 183 18.52 -7.49 -1.35
C GLY A 183 17.31 -7.84 -2.23
N HIS A 184 16.09 -7.67 -1.72
CA HIS A 184 14.85 -7.95 -2.46
C HIS A 184 14.31 -6.74 -3.25
N PHE A 185 14.88 -5.55 -3.06
CA PHE A 185 14.42 -4.32 -3.71
C PHE A 185 14.28 -4.46 -5.23
N LYS A 186 15.33 -4.96 -5.91
CA LYS A 186 15.33 -5.08 -7.38
C LYS A 186 14.20 -5.99 -7.87
N VAL A 187 14.00 -7.14 -7.21
CA VAL A 187 12.93 -8.08 -7.56
C VAL A 187 11.56 -7.42 -7.41
N ALA A 188 11.34 -6.71 -6.31
CA ALA A 188 10.09 -5.99 -6.06
C ALA A 188 9.88 -4.86 -7.08
N PHE A 189 10.90 -4.05 -7.33
CA PHE A 189 10.85 -2.96 -8.30
C PHE A 189 10.58 -3.49 -9.72
N ASP A 190 11.30 -4.52 -10.17
CA ASP A 190 11.17 -5.09 -11.51
C ASP A 190 9.77 -5.69 -11.73
N SER A 191 9.21 -6.37 -10.73
CA SER A 191 7.83 -6.90 -10.78
C SER A 191 6.81 -5.79 -11.03
N VAL A 192 6.91 -4.69 -10.28
CA VAL A 192 5.99 -3.55 -10.42
C VAL A 192 6.27 -2.76 -11.70
N GLN A 193 7.55 -2.61 -12.09
CA GLN A 193 7.96 -1.96 -13.34
C GLN A 193 7.41 -2.70 -14.55
N ALA A 194 7.53 -4.03 -14.59
CA ALA A 194 7.00 -4.85 -15.68
C ALA A 194 5.47 -4.75 -15.78
N THR A 195 4.79 -4.65 -14.64
CA THR A 195 3.33 -4.64 -14.58
C THR A 195 2.74 -3.25 -14.84
N TYR A 196 3.39 -2.18 -14.35
CA TYR A 196 2.83 -0.83 -14.24
C TYR A 196 3.80 0.29 -14.65
N GLY A 197 4.85 -0.01 -15.42
CA GLY A 197 5.91 0.95 -15.71
C GLY A 197 5.47 2.30 -16.28
N SER A 198 4.35 2.36 -17.00
CA SER A 198 3.78 3.62 -17.51
C SER A 198 2.92 4.38 -16.49
N LEU A 199 2.61 3.78 -15.33
CA LEU A 199 1.77 4.40 -14.30
C LEU A 199 2.56 5.36 -13.39
N PHE A 200 3.88 5.18 -13.28
CA PHE A 200 4.74 6.00 -12.43
C PHE A 200 6.05 6.36 -13.14
N ARG A 201 6.62 7.48 -12.74
CA ARG A 201 7.94 7.93 -13.15
C ARG A 201 8.93 7.92 -12.00
N LEU A 202 8.51 8.30 -10.80
CA LEU A 202 9.35 8.45 -9.63
C LEU A 202 9.10 7.31 -8.64
N VAL A 203 10.18 6.76 -8.10
CA VAL A 203 10.17 5.76 -7.03
C VAL A 203 10.73 6.36 -5.75
N THR A 204 10.05 6.14 -4.65
CA THR A 204 10.52 6.48 -3.32
C THR A 204 10.68 5.22 -2.48
N TYR A 205 11.73 5.17 -1.68
CA TYR A 205 11.98 4.09 -0.73
C TYR A 205 12.61 4.65 0.54
N ASP A 206 12.37 3.99 1.68
CA ASP A 206 13.07 4.34 2.92
C ASP A 206 14.57 4.00 2.79
N ALA A 207 15.37 4.58 3.66
CA ALA A 207 16.81 4.42 3.67
C ALA A 207 17.29 2.96 3.86
N GLY A 208 16.39 2.03 4.25
CA GLY A 208 16.70 0.60 4.36
C GLY A 208 17.12 -0.07 3.05
N ALA A 209 16.72 0.46 1.88
CA ALA A 209 17.17 -0.02 0.56
C ALA A 209 18.09 0.96 -0.16
N LEU A 210 18.60 1.96 0.54
CA LEU A 210 19.48 2.98 -0.02
C LEU A 210 20.85 2.38 -0.37
N SER A 211 21.10 2.19 -1.67
CA SER A 211 22.40 1.84 -2.22
C SER A 211 22.57 2.46 -3.59
N GLU A 212 23.82 2.74 -4.01
CA GLU A 212 24.11 3.21 -5.35
C GLU A 212 23.65 2.20 -6.40
N GLU A 213 23.79 0.93 -6.12
CA GLU A 213 23.38 -0.15 -7.02
C GLU A 213 21.87 -0.15 -7.27
N ASN A 214 21.05 0.01 -6.22
CA ASN A 214 19.60 0.11 -6.35
C ASN A 214 19.18 1.41 -7.06
N ALA A 215 19.81 2.54 -6.74
CA ALA A 215 19.58 3.82 -7.42
C ALA A 215 19.91 3.73 -8.92
N ARG A 216 21.06 3.14 -9.28
CA ARG A 216 21.47 2.90 -10.65
C ARG A 216 20.48 2.01 -11.41
N HIS A 217 19.99 0.93 -10.77
CA HIS A 217 19.02 0.01 -11.34
C HIS A 217 17.71 0.74 -11.71
N VAL A 218 17.21 1.61 -10.83
CA VAL A 218 16.02 2.43 -11.11
C VAL A 218 16.24 3.32 -12.33
N VAL A 219 17.37 4.02 -12.41
CA VAL A 219 17.66 4.94 -13.54
C VAL A 219 17.85 4.17 -14.85
N GLN A 220 18.54 3.03 -14.82
CA GLN A 220 18.72 2.16 -16.00
C GLN A 220 17.38 1.62 -16.53
N SER A 221 16.38 1.50 -15.66
CA SER A 221 15.02 1.13 -16.04
C SER A 221 14.17 2.29 -16.57
N GLY A 222 14.78 3.47 -16.79
CA GLY A 222 14.11 4.68 -17.30
C GLY A 222 13.20 5.36 -16.26
N LYS A 223 13.46 5.16 -14.96
CA LYS A 223 12.74 5.79 -13.85
C LYS A 223 13.65 6.71 -13.07
N ASP A 224 13.01 7.57 -12.27
CA ASP A 224 13.69 8.43 -11.32
C ASP A 224 13.50 7.90 -9.89
N TYR A 225 14.41 8.25 -9.00
CA TYR A 225 14.31 7.93 -7.58
C TYR A 225 14.31 9.19 -6.70
N LEU A 226 13.71 9.07 -5.52
CA LEU A 226 13.90 9.94 -4.35
C LEU A 226 14.11 9.05 -3.14
N LEU A 227 15.32 9.06 -2.59
CA LEU A 227 15.73 8.19 -1.49
C LEU A 227 16.17 9.01 -0.29
N ALA A 228 15.78 8.59 0.91
CA ALA A 228 16.20 9.23 2.15
C ALA A 228 17.66 8.88 2.47
N LEU A 229 18.49 9.89 2.77
CA LEU A 229 19.87 9.71 3.22
C LEU A 229 19.89 9.47 4.73
N LYS A 230 20.63 8.47 5.18
CA LYS A 230 20.91 8.17 6.60
C LYS A 230 22.40 8.07 6.84
N GLY A 231 22.81 8.05 8.11
CA GLY A 231 24.19 8.04 8.53
C GLY A 231 25.02 6.80 8.16
N ASP A 232 24.42 5.74 7.64
CA ASP A 232 25.10 4.59 7.02
C ASP A 232 25.70 4.92 5.64
N GLN A 233 25.14 5.89 4.92
CA GLN A 233 25.74 6.51 3.72
C GLN A 233 26.57 7.73 4.11
N ARG A 234 27.57 7.50 4.96
CA ARG A 234 28.30 8.56 5.71
C ARG A 234 28.80 9.71 4.83
N THR A 235 29.38 9.40 3.68
CA THR A 235 30.00 10.40 2.80
C THR A 235 28.95 11.29 2.13
N MET A 236 27.95 10.69 1.49
CA MET A 236 26.87 11.47 0.85
C MET A 236 26.01 12.21 1.84
N PHE A 237 25.74 11.62 3.01
CA PHE A 237 24.98 12.28 4.07
C PHE A 237 25.71 13.54 4.57
N LYS A 238 27.00 13.43 4.90
CA LYS A 238 27.82 14.56 5.36
C LYS A 238 27.93 15.64 4.29
N LEU A 239 28.19 15.27 3.04
CA LEU A 239 28.24 16.20 1.93
C LEU A 239 26.92 16.97 1.78
N ALA A 240 25.79 16.27 1.82
CA ALA A 240 24.49 16.91 1.75
C ALA A 240 24.20 17.80 2.98
N GLU A 241 24.64 17.39 4.17
CA GLU A 241 24.49 18.16 5.40
C GLU A 241 25.29 19.47 5.38
N GLU A 242 26.52 19.44 4.86
CA GLU A 242 27.37 20.63 4.72
C GLU A 242 26.91 21.60 3.63
N LEU A 243 26.40 21.06 2.51
CA LEU A 243 26.04 21.88 1.35
C LEU A 243 24.61 22.45 1.41
N LEU A 244 23.70 21.84 2.16
CA LEU A 244 22.31 22.28 2.26
C LEU A 244 22.14 23.29 3.42
N ASP A 245 22.41 24.59 3.16
CA ASP A 245 22.21 25.65 4.15
C ASP A 245 20.72 25.72 4.56
N PRO A 246 20.39 25.52 5.85
CA PRO A 246 19.01 25.60 6.36
C PRO A 246 18.33 26.96 6.11
N ASN A 247 19.10 28.02 5.84
CA ASN A 247 18.60 29.38 5.60
C ASN A 247 18.18 29.60 4.13
N GLU A 248 18.67 28.78 3.19
CA GLU A 248 18.33 28.88 1.77
C GLU A 248 17.00 28.16 1.46
N VAL A 249 15.91 28.61 2.05
CA VAL A 249 14.58 28.01 1.93
C VAL A 249 14.02 28.24 0.52
N ALA A 250 13.88 27.17 -0.26
CA ALA A 250 13.27 27.16 -1.59
C ALA A 250 11.73 27.15 -1.54
N GLY A 251 11.13 26.71 -0.43
CA GLY A 251 9.69 26.69 -0.25
C GLY A 251 9.26 26.20 1.12
N GLU A 252 8.03 26.59 1.51
CA GLU A 252 7.45 26.22 2.79
C GLU A 252 5.98 25.81 2.61
N THR A 253 5.51 24.87 3.42
CA THR A 253 4.10 24.51 3.55
C THR A 253 3.71 24.40 5.00
N VAL A 254 2.45 24.75 5.31
CA VAL A 254 1.88 24.61 6.65
C VAL A 254 0.66 23.70 6.58
N ASP A 255 0.69 22.60 7.32
CA ASP A 255 -0.45 21.73 7.50
C ASP A 255 -1.09 21.97 8.86
N VAL A 256 -2.39 22.21 8.88
CA VAL A 256 -3.19 22.29 10.09
C VAL A 256 -3.73 20.89 10.39
N LEU A 257 -3.25 20.26 11.47
CA LEU A 257 -3.69 18.93 11.89
C LEU A 257 -4.97 18.99 12.70
N ASP A 258 -5.06 20.00 13.57
CA ASP A 258 -6.25 20.35 14.35
C ASP A 258 -6.21 21.85 14.72
N ASN A 259 -7.20 22.32 15.50
CA ASN A 259 -7.33 23.73 15.88
C ASN A 259 -6.17 24.30 16.74
N ARG A 260 -5.25 23.44 17.20
CA ARG A 260 -4.11 23.84 18.04
C ARG A 260 -2.78 23.29 17.56
N THR A 261 -2.77 22.46 16.51
CA THR A 261 -1.57 21.74 16.05
C THR A 261 -1.31 22.05 14.60
N THR A 262 -0.13 22.57 14.29
CA THR A 262 0.36 22.79 12.93
C THR A 262 1.69 22.11 12.70
N VAL A 263 1.94 21.70 11.45
CA VAL A 263 3.25 21.23 10.99
C VAL A 263 3.72 22.12 9.86
N THR A 264 4.76 22.89 10.13
CA THR A 264 5.45 23.68 9.09
C THR A 264 6.57 22.85 8.50
N ARG A 265 6.64 22.77 7.16
CA ARG A 265 7.73 22.08 6.44
C ARG A 265 8.44 23.07 5.54
N ARG A 266 9.77 23.13 5.71
CA ARG A 266 10.68 23.94 4.89
C ARG A 266 11.51 23.05 4.01
N LEU A 267 11.67 23.45 2.77
CA LEU A 267 12.45 22.75 1.75
C LEU A 267 13.66 23.59 1.39
N VAL A 268 14.85 22.96 1.41
CA VAL A 268 16.06 23.43 0.77
C VAL A 268 16.38 22.48 -0.38
N LEU A 269 16.73 23.02 -1.53
CA LEU A 269 17.07 22.26 -2.74
C LEU A 269 18.44 22.68 -3.26
N LEU A 270 19.24 21.71 -3.66
CA LEU A 270 20.54 21.96 -4.25
C LEU A 270 20.76 21.07 -5.47
N THR A 271 21.10 21.66 -6.61
CA THR A 271 21.50 20.89 -7.80
C THR A 271 22.88 20.29 -7.56
N VAL A 272 22.99 18.97 -7.69
CA VAL A 272 24.23 18.23 -7.49
C VAL A 272 25.20 18.48 -8.63
N GLN A 273 26.47 18.73 -8.28
CA GLN A 273 27.60 18.78 -9.24
C GLN A 273 28.41 17.50 -9.10
N GLN A 274 28.66 16.82 -10.20
CA GLN A 274 29.28 15.49 -10.21
C GLN A 274 30.73 15.47 -9.74
N GLN A 275 31.41 16.62 -9.80
CA GLN A 275 32.78 16.78 -9.30
C GLN A 275 32.89 16.90 -7.77
N TRP A 276 31.77 17.02 -7.07
CA TRP A 276 31.81 17.09 -5.61
C TRP A 276 32.27 15.77 -5.00
N SER A 277 33.19 15.89 -4.07
CA SER A 277 33.70 14.78 -3.27
C SER A 277 33.84 15.22 -1.82
N TYR A 278 33.71 14.27 -0.89
CA TYR A 278 33.92 14.50 0.53
C TYR A 278 35.28 13.94 0.95
N GLY A 279 36.12 14.76 1.59
CA GLY A 279 37.40 14.36 2.13
C GLY A 279 38.52 15.44 1.95
N ASP A 280 39.64 15.22 2.62
CA ASP A 280 40.80 16.14 2.61
C ASP A 280 41.72 16.00 1.39
N GLY A 281 41.31 15.29 0.36
CA GLY A 281 42.06 15.06 -0.86
C GLY A 281 43.21 14.06 -0.76
N LYS A 282 43.39 13.38 0.38
CA LYS A 282 44.50 12.44 0.62
C LYS A 282 44.13 10.96 0.57
N GLY A 283 42.91 10.64 0.23
CA GLY A 283 42.38 9.26 0.14
C GLY A 283 41.44 9.05 -1.05
N PRO A 284 40.94 7.81 -1.29
CA PRO A 284 39.93 7.59 -2.30
C PRO A 284 38.68 8.40 -1.90
N THR A 285 38.48 9.51 -2.64
CA THR A 285 37.33 10.38 -2.46
C THR A 285 36.08 9.62 -2.91
N GLU A 286 35.16 9.32 -2.00
CA GLU A 286 33.84 8.83 -2.37
C GLU A 286 33.11 9.99 -3.05
N SER A 287 32.89 9.84 -4.34
CA SER A 287 32.18 10.80 -5.15
C SER A 287 30.66 10.67 -4.96
N VAL A 288 29.96 11.74 -5.30
CA VAL A 288 28.50 11.70 -5.43
C VAL A 288 28.11 10.63 -6.47
N TRP A 289 27.03 9.91 -6.22
CA TRP A 289 26.53 8.91 -7.16
C TRP A 289 26.30 9.50 -8.54
N GLN A 290 26.75 8.81 -9.59
CA GLN A 290 26.72 9.26 -10.97
C GLN A 290 25.35 9.78 -11.44
N HIS A 291 24.28 9.23 -10.92
CA HIS A 291 22.91 9.58 -11.31
C HIS A 291 22.22 10.56 -10.35
N ALA A 292 22.89 11.00 -9.29
CA ALA A 292 22.34 12.02 -8.40
C ALA A 292 22.29 13.37 -9.13
N ARG A 293 21.14 14.05 -9.04
CA ARG A 293 20.89 15.36 -9.65
C ARG A 293 20.50 16.43 -8.64
N THR A 294 19.84 16.02 -7.55
CA THR A 294 19.31 16.95 -6.55
C THR A 294 19.52 16.39 -5.14
N PHE A 295 20.06 17.22 -4.25
CA PHE A 295 19.96 17.04 -2.82
C PHE A 295 18.79 17.85 -2.27
N LEU A 296 18.10 17.30 -1.26
CA LEU A 296 17.00 17.97 -0.57
C LEU A 296 17.22 17.90 0.93
N ARG A 297 16.89 18.99 1.61
CA ARG A 297 16.67 19.01 3.07
C ARG A 297 15.23 19.41 3.31
N VAL A 298 14.49 18.58 4.06
CA VAL A 298 13.16 18.90 4.52
C VAL A 298 13.17 18.99 6.04
N GLU A 299 12.90 20.18 6.55
CA GLU A 299 12.75 20.43 7.96
C GLU A 299 11.26 20.47 8.31
N SER A 300 10.87 19.73 9.33
CA SER A 300 9.50 19.70 9.85
C SER A 300 9.48 20.23 11.27
N VAL A 301 8.64 21.22 11.52
CA VAL A 301 8.44 21.85 12.84
C VAL A 301 7.00 21.62 13.26
N LEU A 302 6.81 20.87 14.35
CA LEU A 302 5.50 20.67 14.98
C LEU A 302 5.28 21.74 16.04
N THR A 303 4.19 22.47 15.91
CA THR A 303 3.77 23.52 16.86
C THR A 303 2.43 23.13 17.46
N LYS A 304 2.33 23.08 18.79
CA LYS A 304 1.09 22.86 19.54
C LYS A 304 0.77 24.07 20.39
N ALA A 305 -0.44 24.61 20.24
CA ALA A 305 -0.89 25.80 20.96
C ALA A 305 0.11 26.99 20.90
N GLY A 306 0.75 27.19 19.73
CA GLY A 306 1.74 28.24 19.53
C GLY A 306 3.16 27.90 20.01
N VAL A 307 3.38 26.75 20.66
CA VAL A 307 4.71 26.34 21.16
C VAL A 307 5.30 25.26 20.27
N GLN A 308 6.53 25.45 19.83
CA GLN A 308 7.27 24.41 19.08
C GLN A 308 7.55 23.23 20.02
N THR A 309 7.09 22.04 19.62
CA THR A 309 7.22 20.81 20.41
C THR A 309 8.17 19.80 19.79
N ARG A 310 8.39 19.85 18.46
CA ARG A 310 9.30 18.95 17.75
C ARG A 310 9.89 19.67 16.53
N ARG A 311 11.18 19.44 16.29
CA ARG A 311 11.89 19.85 15.07
C ARG A 311 12.68 18.65 14.55
N GLU A 312 12.56 18.35 13.28
CA GLU A 312 13.22 17.24 12.63
C GLU A 312 13.66 17.66 11.23
N ALA A 313 14.88 17.33 10.85
CA ALA A 313 15.38 17.54 9.49
C ALA A 313 15.75 16.20 8.88
N ARG A 314 15.38 16.00 7.62
CA ARG A 314 15.72 14.81 6.83
C ARG A 314 16.34 15.23 5.51
N LEU A 315 17.36 14.46 5.10
CA LEU A 315 18.08 14.66 3.85
C LEU A 315 17.67 13.60 2.84
N PHE A 316 17.65 13.98 1.58
CA PHE A 316 17.29 13.10 0.47
C PHE A 316 18.20 13.35 -0.73
N VAL A 317 18.32 12.32 -1.58
CA VAL A 317 18.95 12.39 -2.88
C VAL A 317 17.98 11.93 -3.96
N SER A 318 18.01 12.59 -5.12
CA SER A 318 17.15 12.27 -6.26
C SER A 318 17.93 12.29 -7.58
N SER A 319 17.51 11.45 -8.52
CA SER A 319 17.92 11.50 -9.92
C SER A 319 17.12 12.52 -10.74
N LEU A 320 16.02 13.05 -10.21
CA LEU A 320 15.27 14.14 -10.84
C LEU A 320 16.06 15.46 -10.74
N ASP A 321 16.02 16.26 -11.80
CA ASP A 321 16.51 17.64 -11.75
C ASP A 321 15.68 18.47 -10.76
N ALA A 322 16.34 19.40 -10.04
CA ALA A 322 15.70 20.28 -9.06
C ALA A 322 14.50 21.06 -9.65
N LYS A 323 14.57 21.39 -10.94
CA LYS A 323 13.54 22.14 -11.68
C LYS A 323 12.40 21.25 -12.20
N ALA A 324 12.49 19.92 -12.07
CA ALA A 324 11.47 19.00 -12.56
C ALA A 324 10.12 19.12 -11.81
N LEU A 325 10.16 19.62 -10.59
CA LEU A 325 9.01 19.84 -9.72
C LEU A 325 9.09 21.23 -9.06
N THR A 326 7.95 21.84 -8.79
CA THR A 326 7.90 23.03 -7.94
C THR A 326 8.22 22.67 -6.48
N SER A 327 8.59 23.64 -5.66
CA SER A 327 8.88 23.42 -4.24
C SER A 327 7.73 22.75 -3.49
N ALA A 328 6.49 23.15 -3.79
CA ALA A 328 5.29 22.53 -3.23
C ALA A 328 5.14 21.06 -3.66
N GLN A 329 5.46 20.74 -4.90
CA GLN A 329 5.43 19.37 -5.43
C GLN A 329 6.54 18.50 -4.82
N TRP A 330 7.75 19.03 -4.63
CA TRP A 330 8.82 18.35 -3.91
C TRP A 330 8.41 17.99 -2.48
N LEU A 331 7.85 18.96 -1.73
CA LEU A 331 7.31 18.70 -0.39
C LEU A 331 6.17 17.68 -0.41
N GLN A 332 5.32 17.71 -1.44
CA GLN A 332 4.25 16.73 -1.62
C GLN A 332 4.80 15.33 -1.88
N VAL A 333 5.84 15.17 -2.70
CA VAL A 333 6.48 13.86 -2.97
C VAL A 333 7.15 13.33 -1.72
N VAL A 334 7.95 14.14 -1.02
CA VAL A 334 8.59 13.74 0.25
C VAL A 334 7.53 13.28 1.26
N ARG A 335 6.47 14.07 1.45
CA ARG A 335 5.36 13.71 2.33
C ARG A 335 4.60 12.48 1.84
N GLY A 336 4.47 12.33 0.51
CA GLY A 336 3.78 11.21 -0.14
C GLY A 336 4.40 9.87 0.18
N HIS A 337 5.72 9.80 0.39
CA HIS A 337 6.41 8.56 0.77
C HIS A 337 5.79 7.93 2.03
N TRP A 338 5.52 8.72 3.08
CA TRP A 338 4.84 8.22 4.28
C TRP A 338 3.38 7.80 4.06
N GLY A 339 2.86 7.97 2.86
CA GLY A 339 1.57 7.41 2.48
C GLY A 339 1.54 5.88 2.51
N VAL A 340 2.68 5.20 2.28
CA VAL A 340 2.77 3.74 2.41
C VAL A 340 2.70 3.31 3.88
N GLU A 341 3.37 4.04 4.79
CA GLU A 341 3.25 3.81 6.24
C GLU A 341 1.81 4.03 6.73
N SER A 342 1.11 5.05 6.19
CA SER A 342 -0.30 5.28 6.48
C SER A 342 -1.19 4.12 6.01
N ASN A 343 -0.82 3.44 4.91
CA ASN A 343 -1.49 2.23 4.46
C ASN A 343 -1.23 1.08 5.43
N HIS A 344 0.01 0.87 5.87
CA HIS A 344 0.37 -0.13 6.89
C HIS A 344 -0.41 0.13 8.17
N HIS A 345 -0.40 1.35 8.68
CA HIS A 345 -1.20 1.73 9.85
C HIS A 345 -2.70 1.45 9.68
N THR A 346 -3.27 1.70 8.49
CA THR A 346 -4.67 1.37 8.22
C THR A 346 -4.92 -0.15 8.25
N LEU A 347 -4.00 -0.94 7.69
CA LEU A 347 -4.10 -2.40 7.71
C LEU A 347 -3.96 -2.95 9.15
N ASP A 348 -3.11 -2.37 9.97
CA ASP A 348 -2.92 -2.79 11.36
C ASP A 348 -4.09 -2.37 12.25
N THR A 349 -4.64 -1.16 12.08
CA THR A 349 -5.68 -0.64 12.95
C THR A 349 -7.10 -0.99 12.49
N ALA A 350 -7.42 -0.79 11.20
CA ALA A 350 -8.76 -1.00 10.69
C ALA A 350 -9.01 -2.44 10.24
N PHE A 351 -8.01 -3.09 9.63
CA PHE A 351 -8.08 -4.50 9.24
C PHE A 351 -7.54 -5.44 10.33
N ALA A 352 -6.97 -4.91 11.40
CA ALA A 352 -6.38 -5.65 12.52
C ALA A 352 -5.39 -6.74 12.05
N GLU A 353 -4.53 -6.39 11.08
CA GLU A 353 -3.71 -7.37 10.38
C GLU A 353 -2.71 -8.06 11.29
N ASP A 354 -2.05 -7.30 12.18
CA ASP A 354 -1.04 -7.82 13.11
C ASP A 354 -1.69 -8.39 14.38
N GLU A 355 -2.80 -7.81 14.87
CA GLU A 355 -3.49 -8.29 16.07
C GLU A 355 -4.33 -9.55 15.82
N ARG A 356 -4.90 -9.68 14.63
CA ARG A 356 -5.84 -10.74 14.25
C ARG A 356 -5.50 -11.32 12.88
N PRO A 357 -4.32 -11.89 12.69
CA PRO A 357 -4.05 -12.67 11.49
C PRO A 357 -5.05 -13.83 11.44
N TRP A 358 -5.73 -13.99 10.31
CA TRP A 358 -6.78 -15.03 10.20
C TRP A 358 -6.20 -16.44 10.15
N ILE A 359 -4.94 -16.57 9.71
CA ILE A 359 -4.18 -17.81 9.65
C ILE A 359 -2.84 -17.56 10.33
N VAL A 360 -2.50 -18.35 11.33
CA VAL A 360 -1.28 -18.20 12.15
C VAL A 360 -0.38 -19.43 12.14
N ALA A 361 -0.91 -20.59 11.73
CA ALA A 361 -0.19 -21.86 11.74
C ALA A 361 0.38 -22.26 10.38
N ASP A 362 0.24 -21.38 9.38
CA ASP A 362 0.67 -21.63 7.99
C ASP A 362 1.10 -20.31 7.36
N GLY A 363 2.38 -20.21 6.98
CA GLY A 363 2.98 -19.00 6.42
C GLY A 363 2.39 -18.63 5.07
N ASN A 364 2.15 -19.60 4.19
CA ASN A 364 1.53 -19.37 2.90
C ASN A 364 0.10 -18.85 3.05
N GLY A 365 -0.72 -19.48 3.89
CA GLY A 365 -2.09 -19.06 4.15
C GLY A 365 -2.17 -17.66 4.74
N MET A 366 -1.22 -17.29 5.61
CA MET A 366 -1.11 -15.93 6.12
C MET A 366 -0.81 -14.94 4.99
N LEU A 367 0.20 -15.19 4.15
CA LEU A 367 0.56 -14.32 3.03
C LEU A 367 -0.57 -14.19 2.00
N VAL A 368 -1.26 -15.29 1.70
CA VAL A 368 -2.48 -15.32 0.88
C VAL A 368 -3.55 -14.38 1.47
N THR A 369 -3.78 -14.46 2.78
CA THR A 369 -4.74 -13.61 3.49
C THR A 369 -4.30 -12.14 3.44
N LEU A 370 -3.01 -11.86 3.57
CA LEU A 370 -2.43 -10.53 3.41
C LEU A 370 -2.77 -9.92 2.04
N VAL A 371 -2.57 -10.66 0.95
CA VAL A 371 -2.88 -10.17 -0.41
C VAL A 371 -4.38 -9.91 -0.57
N LEU A 372 -5.24 -10.78 -0.05
CA LEU A 372 -6.70 -10.58 -0.09
C LEU A 372 -7.13 -9.33 0.70
N ARG A 373 -6.48 -9.03 1.83
CA ARG A 373 -6.70 -7.77 2.56
C ARG A 373 -6.22 -6.55 1.76
N ARG A 374 -5.11 -6.62 0.97
CA ARG A 374 -4.69 -5.54 0.05
C ARG A 374 -5.71 -5.31 -1.06
N ILE A 375 -6.34 -6.37 -1.57
CA ILE A 375 -7.45 -6.25 -2.53
C ILE A 375 -8.64 -5.51 -1.87
N ALA A 376 -9.06 -5.93 -0.68
CA ALA A 376 -10.13 -5.29 0.06
C ALA A 376 -9.81 -3.82 0.40
N TYR A 377 -8.59 -3.55 0.88
CA TYR A 377 -8.08 -2.20 1.13
C TYR A 377 -8.15 -1.34 -0.15
N THR A 378 -7.63 -1.84 -1.27
CA THR A 378 -7.59 -1.09 -2.53
C THR A 378 -9.01 -0.78 -3.04
N LEU A 379 -9.95 -1.73 -2.94
CA LEU A 379 -11.35 -1.49 -3.25
C LEU A 379 -11.93 -0.36 -2.38
N LEU A 380 -11.75 -0.42 -1.07
CA LEU A 380 -12.27 0.58 -0.14
C LEU A 380 -11.58 1.94 -0.29
N ALA A 381 -10.27 1.97 -0.52
CA ALA A 381 -9.50 3.19 -0.76
C ALA A 381 -9.99 3.93 -2.01
N LEU A 382 -10.25 3.21 -3.10
CA LEU A 382 -10.81 3.77 -4.32
C LEU A 382 -12.27 4.22 -4.14
N PHE A 383 -13.08 3.49 -3.36
CA PHE A 383 -14.42 3.95 -3.02
C PHE A 383 -14.37 5.28 -2.25
N ARG A 384 -13.59 5.30 -1.16
CA ARG A 384 -13.45 6.44 -0.26
C ARG A 384 -12.96 7.70 -0.96
N SER A 385 -11.96 7.58 -1.83
CA SER A 385 -11.24 8.73 -2.37
C SER A 385 -11.64 9.11 -3.80
N VAL A 386 -12.25 8.19 -4.56
CA VAL A 386 -12.60 8.41 -5.98
C VAL A 386 -14.11 8.34 -6.20
N SER A 387 -14.79 7.33 -5.63
CA SER A 387 -16.20 7.09 -5.92
C SER A 387 -17.15 7.91 -5.05
N LEU A 388 -16.77 8.21 -3.80
CA LEU A 388 -17.52 9.13 -2.94
C LEU A 388 -17.47 10.55 -3.50
N ARG A 389 -18.57 11.29 -3.29
CA ARG A 389 -18.72 12.70 -3.66
C ARG A 389 -19.19 13.50 -2.46
N GLY A 390 -18.88 14.80 -2.44
CA GLY A 390 -19.25 15.72 -1.37
C GLY A 390 -18.21 15.76 -0.25
N GLU A 391 -18.58 16.34 0.88
CA GLU A 391 -17.73 16.66 2.02
C GLU A 391 -17.04 15.43 2.66
N GLN A 392 -17.67 14.25 2.55
CA GLN A 392 -17.09 13.00 3.11
C GLN A 392 -16.04 12.34 2.22
N LYS A 393 -15.75 12.90 1.04
CA LYS A 393 -14.76 12.31 0.14
C LYS A 393 -13.36 12.35 0.76
N GLY A 394 -12.79 11.18 0.97
CA GLY A 394 -11.44 11.04 1.55
C GLY A 394 -11.40 11.14 3.08
N GLU A 395 -12.48 11.57 3.76
CA GLU A 395 -12.49 11.86 5.19
C GLU A 395 -13.18 10.80 6.05
N ILE A 396 -14.10 10.03 5.46
CA ILE A 396 -14.79 8.96 6.21
C ILE A 396 -13.78 8.02 6.88
N ARG A 397 -13.98 7.74 8.16
CA ARG A 397 -13.12 6.82 8.92
C ARG A 397 -13.25 5.39 8.37
N TRP A 398 -12.15 4.64 8.36
CA TRP A 398 -12.10 3.28 7.83
C TRP A 398 -13.11 2.34 8.52
N ALA A 399 -13.20 2.41 9.84
CA ALA A 399 -14.18 1.63 10.60
C ALA A 399 -15.64 1.93 10.21
N ASP A 400 -15.95 3.20 9.90
CA ASP A 400 -17.29 3.58 9.44
C ASP A 400 -17.56 3.05 8.03
N LEU A 401 -16.55 3.12 7.16
CA LEU A 401 -16.63 2.59 5.81
C LEU A 401 -16.87 1.07 5.79
N MET A 402 -16.14 0.31 6.63
CA MET A 402 -16.33 -1.13 6.80
C MET A 402 -17.72 -1.45 7.35
N ARG A 403 -18.20 -0.69 8.33
CA ARG A 403 -19.58 -0.81 8.82
C ARG A 403 -20.62 -0.54 7.72
N TRP A 404 -20.32 0.38 6.78
CA TRP A 404 -21.19 0.62 5.64
C TRP A 404 -21.25 -0.60 4.71
N VAL A 405 -20.12 -1.26 4.46
CA VAL A 405 -20.11 -2.52 3.68
C VAL A 405 -20.95 -3.57 4.39
N SER A 406 -20.69 -3.85 5.68
CA SER A 406 -21.41 -4.83 6.49
C SER A 406 -22.92 -4.57 6.46
N ALA A 407 -23.34 -3.35 6.78
CA ALA A 407 -24.75 -2.98 6.75
C ALA A 407 -25.37 -3.13 5.34
N THR A 408 -24.60 -2.82 4.29
CA THR A 408 -25.08 -2.96 2.90
C THR A 408 -25.32 -4.41 2.53
N VAL A 409 -24.35 -5.29 2.78
CA VAL A 409 -24.48 -6.70 2.36
C VAL A 409 -25.57 -7.46 3.16
N ILE A 410 -25.89 -6.99 4.37
CA ILE A 410 -26.93 -7.57 5.23
C ILE A 410 -28.31 -7.00 4.87
N ALA A 411 -28.44 -5.69 4.59
CA ALA A 411 -29.72 -5.01 4.50
C ALA A 411 -30.14 -4.63 3.07
N ALA A 412 -29.31 -4.79 2.05
CA ALA A 412 -29.71 -4.42 0.69
C ALA A 412 -30.83 -5.32 0.17
N THR A 413 -31.87 -4.68 -0.38
CA THR A 413 -33.06 -5.34 -0.97
C THR A 413 -32.98 -5.34 -2.50
N GLU A 414 -33.84 -6.11 -3.15
CA GLU A 414 -34.02 -6.08 -4.61
C GLU A 414 -34.28 -4.68 -5.15
N ALA A 415 -35.08 -3.87 -4.45
CA ALA A 415 -35.37 -2.49 -4.84
C ALA A 415 -34.11 -1.60 -4.84
N HIS A 416 -33.19 -1.83 -3.91
CA HIS A 416 -31.90 -1.14 -3.93
C HIS A 416 -31.04 -1.54 -5.13
N LEU A 417 -31.13 -2.79 -5.58
CA LEU A 417 -30.30 -3.36 -6.65
C LEU A 417 -30.85 -3.10 -8.04
N LEU A 418 -32.20 -3.06 -8.21
CA LEU A 418 -32.86 -2.74 -9.48
C LEU A 418 -32.51 -1.33 -9.99
N ALA A 419 -32.24 -0.39 -9.09
CA ALA A 419 -31.79 0.95 -9.45
C ALA A 419 -30.31 1.03 -9.86
N ILE A 420 -29.56 -0.06 -9.75
CA ILE A 420 -28.19 -0.19 -10.23
C ILE A 420 -28.27 -0.65 -11.67
N ARG A 421 -27.88 0.20 -12.64
CA ARG A 421 -27.80 -0.22 -14.06
C ARG A 421 -26.89 -1.44 -14.17
N PRO A 422 -27.39 -2.60 -14.66
CA PRO A 422 -26.57 -3.79 -14.77
C PRO A 422 -25.46 -3.52 -15.80
N ARG A 423 -24.21 -3.49 -15.39
CA ARG A 423 -23.14 -3.99 -16.25
C ARG A 423 -23.22 -5.50 -16.12
N ALA A 424 -23.41 -6.17 -17.25
CA ALA A 424 -23.45 -7.63 -17.28
C ALA A 424 -22.21 -8.17 -16.54
N VAL A 425 -22.43 -8.76 -15.39
CA VAL A 425 -21.41 -9.53 -14.67
C VAL A 425 -21.54 -10.94 -15.25
N VAL A 426 -20.69 -11.24 -16.21
CA VAL A 426 -20.52 -12.62 -16.68
C VAL A 426 -19.56 -13.27 -15.68
N TRP A 427 -20.11 -14.14 -14.85
CA TRP A 427 -19.35 -15.13 -14.10
C TRP A 427 -19.32 -16.38 -15.01
N ASP A 428 -18.30 -16.49 -15.85
CA ASP A 428 -18.00 -17.72 -16.58
C ASP A 428 -17.44 -18.79 -15.63
#